data_af06f9d60e69c41f139d93e840acc0d3
#
_entry.id   af06f9d60e69c41f139d93e840acc0d3
#
_cell.length_a   1.000
_cell.length_b   1.000
_cell.length_c   1.000
_cell.angle_alpha   90.00
_cell.angle_beta   90.00
_cell.angle_gamma   90.00
#
_symmetry.space_group_name_H-M   'P 1'
#
loop_
_entity.id
_entity.type
_entity.pdbx_description
1 polymer ?
#
loop_
_entity_poly.entity_id
_entity_poly.type
_entity_poly.pdbx_seq_one_letter_code
_entity_poly.pdbx_strand_id
1 'polypeptide(L)'
;SKDKDIISVGRTKPPKHCQNQHIQIKNLDELYKLDKLDFDKVIFLIGSSNHHDININIDMGIDFNVYPLNKALDYFSKRNLKKFICFTTILLYDQKKLVIPVDEKQEINPYANKYIFSKYLSEQIVNFYQNTVPSIIIRLSNIYGYTELRRPDLIPTIMQDVFEKEKVEIWSNKPKRDFIFTEDAADAVLKILNTDFTGIINLGSGKMSSLKLISEIIENLSGKKIISKNQPVSGPMEFNTDIKKISEITGWEPKFDIQKGLEKTFNIMKSYYSK
;
A
#
# COMPACT_ATOMS: atom_id res chain seq x y z
N SER A 1 1.20 8.71 -16.34
CA SER A 1 0.27 9.18 -17.40
C SER A 1 0.82 10.47 -17.96
N LYS A 2 1.02 10.55 -19.28
CA LYS A 2 1.53 11.76 -19.94
C LYS A 2 0.51 12.92 -20.00
N ASP A 3 -0.72 12.70 -19.53
CA ASP A 3 -1.87 13.58 -19.80
C ASP A 3 -2.61 14.05 -18.55
N LYS A 4 -1.99 13.97 -17.35
CA LYS A 4 -2.62 14.51 -16.14
C LYS A 4 -1.65 15.48 -15.47
N ASP A 5 -2.13 16.66 -15.15
CA ASP A 5 -1.43 17.63 -14.31
C ASP A 5 -1.35 17.07 -12.89
N ILE A 6 -0.26 16.40 -12.58
CA ILE A 6 0.01 15.82 -11.27
C ILE A 6 0.99 16.74 -10.55
N ILE A 7 0.61 17.19 -9.38
CA ILE A 7 1.48 17.93 -8.48
C ILE A 7 1.87 16.99 -7.34
N SER A 8 3.15 16.73 -7.19
CA SER A 8 3.66 16.00 -6.04
C SER A 8 3.98 16.93 -4.88
N VAL A 9 3.65 16.51 -3.66
CA VAL A 9 3.91 17.29 -2.45
C VAL A 9 4.65 16.39 -1.46
N GLY A 10 5.76 16.85 -0.91
CA GLY A 10 6.53 16.02 0.00
C GLY A 10 7.78 16.71 0.56
N ARG A 11 8.45 16.02 1.50
CA ARG A 11 9.67 16.53 2.14
C ARG A 11 10.91 16.48 1.23
N THR A 12 10.96 15.48 0.38
CA THR A 12 12.08 15.24 -0.53
C THR A 12 11.63 15.35 -1.97
N LYS A 13 12.53 15.80 -2.84
CA LYS A 13 12.24 15.83 -4.27
C LYS A 13 12.02 14.41 -4.80
N PRO A 14 11.08 14.22 -5.73
CA PRO A 14 10.89 12.93 -6.38
C PRO A 14 12.14 12.57 -7.22
N PRO A 15 12.31 11.29 -7.58
CA PRO A 15 13.38 10.85 -8.46
C PRO A 15 13.39 11.64 -9.77
N LYS A 16 14.58 11.80 -10.39
CA LYS A 16 14.79 12.63 -11.60
C LYS A 16 13.91 12.25 -12.80
N HIS A 17 13.43 11.01 -12.87
CA HIS A 17 12.53 10.56 -13.93
C HIS A 17 11.08 11.02 -13.73
N CYS A 18 10.72 11.52 -12.55
CA CYS A 18 9.41 12.13 -12.28
C CYS A 18 9.48 13.61 -12.70
N GLN A 19 8.91 13.94 -13.85
CA GLN A 19 8.93 15.29 -14.44
C GLN A 19 7.79 16.19 -13.95
N ASN A 20 6.98 15.73 -13.00
CA ASN A 20 5.84 16.47 -12.49
C ASN A 20 6.29 17.64 -11.60
N GLN A 21 5.46 18.69 -11.54
CA GLN A 21 5.65 19.77 -10.58
C GLN A 21 5.76 19.20 -9.17
N HIS A 22 6.74 19.66 -8.41
CA HIS A 22 6.95 19.25 -7.01
C HIS A 22 6.94 20.45 -6.09
N ILE A 23 6.13 20.37 -5.03
CA ILE A 23 6.11 21.35 -3.94
C ILE A 23 6.76 20.72 -2.72
N GLN A 24 7.90 21.27 -2.37
CA GLN A 24 8.60 20.83 -1.16
C GLN A 24 8.00 21.48 0.07
N ILE A 25 7.61 20.65 1.03
CA ILE A 25 7.14 21.06 2.36
C ILE A 25 8.00 20.39 3.43
N LYS A 26 8.22 21.06 4.56
CA LYS A 26 8.94 20.49 5.70
C LYS A 26 8.04 19.55 6.52
N ASN A 27 6.80 19.95 6.69
CA ASN A 27 5.74 19.23 7.39
C ASN A 27 4.36 19.69 6.88
N LEU A 28 3.29 19.12 7.42
CA LEU A 28 1.92 19.43 6.99
C LEU A 28 1.41 20.82 7.45
N ASP A 29 2.14 21.53 8.32
CA ASP A 29 1.79 22.92 8.64
C ASP A 29 2.03 23.86 7.43
N GLU A 30 2.86 23.40 6.47
CA GLU A 30 3.13 24.14 5.25
C GLU A 30 2.17 23.84 4.08
N LEU A 31 1.04 23.15 4.32
CA LEU A 31 0.02 22.90 3.29
C LEU A 31 -0.57 24.20 2.70
N TYR A 32 -0.48 25.33 3.41
CA TYR A 32 -0.84 26.63 2.85
C TYR A 32 -0.10 26.99 1.55
N LYS A 33 1.05 26.36 1.26
CA LYS A 33 1.76 26.53 -0.01
C LYS A 33 0.93 26.06 -1.22
N LEU A 34 -0.12 25.25 -0.96
CA LEU A 34 -1.05 24.78 -1.98
C LEU A 34 -2.22 25.73 -2.23
N ASP A 35 -2.35 26.83 -1.47
CA ASP A 35 -3.54 27.69 -1.52
C ASP A 35 -3.78 28.36 -2.87
N LYS A 36 -2.70 28.61 -3.62
CA LYS A 36 -2.78 29.24 -4.96
C LYS A 36 -2.88 28.24 -6.11
N LEU A 37 -2.93 26.92 -5.80
CA LEU A 37 -3.01 25.89 -6.79
C LEU A 37 -4.45 25.46 -7.03
N ASP A 38 -4.77 25.22 -8.29
CA ASP A 38 -6.03 24.66 -8.69
C ASP A 38 -5.89 23.12 -8.78
N PHE A 39 -6.60 22.41 -7.90
CA PHE A 39 -6.73 20.96 -7.90
C PHE A 39 -8.00 20.57 -7.14
N ASP A 40 -8.61 19.48 -7.55
CA ASP A 40 -9.86 18.99 -6.96
C ASP A 40 -9.77 17.55 -6.45
N LYS A 41 -8.62 16.90 -6.62
CA LYS A 41 -8.41 15.50 -6.23
C LYS A 41 -7.08 15.33 -5.49
N VAL A 42 -7.08 14.53 -4.43
CA VAL A 42 -5.91 14.26 -3.61
C VAL A 42 -5.72 12.74 -3.44
N ILE A 43 -4.49 12.28 -3.63
CA ILE A 43 -4.06 10.94 -3.24
C ILE A 43 -3.08 11.10 -2.07
N PHE A 44 -3.51 10.68 -0.88
CA PHE A 44 -2.75 10.80 0.36
C PHE A 44 -1.96 9.53 0.62
N LEU A 45 -0.63 9.62 0.48
CA LEU A 45 0.28 8.48 0.59
C LEU A 45 1.09 8.46 1.90
N ILE A 46 0.89 9.47 2.78
CA ILE A 46 1.63 9.55 4.04
C ILE A 46 1.11 8.49 5.00
N GLY A 47 2.03 7.74 5.57
CA GLY A 47 1.74 6.71 6.56
C GLY A 47 2.90 5.73 6.71
N SER A 48 2.81 4.88 7.71
CA SER A 48 3.79 3.82 7.98
C SER A 48 3.13 2.44 7.90
N SER A 49 3.81 1.51 7.24
CA SER A 49 3.51 0.08 7.25
C SER A 49 4.45 -0.71 8.19
N ASN A 50 5.29 -0.03 8.96
CA ASN A 50 6.21 -0.68 9.88
C ASN A 50 5.47 -1.27 11.09
N HIS A 51 4.95 -2.48 10.91
CA HIS A 51 4.20 -3.20 11.93
C HIS A 51 5.01 -3.44 13.21
N HIS A 52 6.32 -3.73 13.06
CA HIS A 52 7.18 -4.08 14.19
C HIS A 52 7.27 -2.91 15.16
N ASP A 53 7.72 -1.76 14.70
CA ASP A 53 7.97 -0.61 15.56
C ASP A 53 6.67 -0.04 16.14
N ILE A 54 5.59 0.01 15.33
CA ILE A 54 4.27 0.47 15.80
C ILE A 54 3.70 -0.48 16.86
N ASN A 55 3.92 -1.79 16.74
CA ASN A 55 3.45 -2.74 17.76
C ASN A 55 4.26 -2.64 19.07
N ILE A 56 5.51 -2.16 19.02
CA ILE A 56 6.28 -1.81 20.23
C ILE A 56 5.72 -0.52 20.83
N ASN A 57 5.62 0.54 20.02
CA ASN A 57 5.17 1.87 20.46
C ASN A 57 4.01 2.39 19.61
N ILE A 58 2.82 2.52 20.20
CA ILE A 58 1.62 3.03 19.52
C ILE A 58 1.74 4.49 19.11
N ASP A 59 2.53 5.30 19.81
CA ASP A 59 2.71 6.72 19.47
C ASP A 59 3.24 6.87 18.04
N MET A 60 4.10 5.95 17.60
CA MET A 60 4.54 5.92 16.20
C MET A 60 3.38 5.69 15.22
N GLY A 61 2.39 4.87 15.60
CA GLY A 61 1.17 4.69 14.80
C GLY A 61 0.32 5.95 14.74
N ILE A 62 0.18 6.64 15.86
CA ILE A 62 -0.53 7.92 15.93
C ILE A 62 0.19 8.98 15.10
N ASP A 63 1.51 9.14 15.29
CA ASP A 63 2.31 10.16 14.63
C ASP A 63 2.42 9.98 13.11
N PHE A 64 2.47 8.73 12.64
CA PHE A 64 2.67 8.46 11.20
C PHE A 64 1.37 8.14 10.46
N ASN A 65 0.36 7.55 11.09
CA ASN A 65 -0.86 7.13 10.39
C ASN A 65 -2.06 8.03 10.69
N VAL A 66 -2.20 8.54 11.92
CA VAL A 66 -3.42 9.24 12.37
C VAL A 66 -3.25 10.75 12.27
N TYR A 67 -2.24 11.30 12.95
CA TYR A 67 -2.05 12.74 13.03
C TYR A 67 -1.84 13.42 11.66
N PRO A 68 -0.99 12.90 10.74
CA PRO A 68 -0.84 13.50 9.42
C PRO A 68 -2.11 13.48 8.59
N LEU A 69 -2.88 12.39 8.68
CA LEU A 69 -4.15 12.27 7.97
C LEU A 69 -5.18 13.27 8.50
N ASN A 70 -5.29 13.43 9.83
CA ASN A 70 -6.17 14.42 10.43
C ASN A 70 -5.81 15.85 10.00
N LYS A 71 -4.53 16.22 10.04
CA LYS A 71 -4.07 17.53 9.57
C LYS A 71 -4.40 17.79 8.11
N ALA A 72 -4.19 16.80 7.26
CA ALA A 72 -4.50 16.90 5.84
C ALA A 72 -6.01 17.09 5.62
N LEU A 73 -6.84 16.28 6.28
CA LEU A 73 -8.30 16.37 6.16
C LEU A 73 -8.85 17.68 6.72
N ASP A 74 -8.33 18.19 7.86
CA ASP A 74 -8.72 19.51 8.37
C ASP A 74 -8.40 20.63 7.36
N TYR A 75 -7.22 20.60 6.74
CA TYR A 75 -6.87 21.56 5.70
C TYR A 75 -7.78 21.42 4.48
N PHE A 76 -8.00 20.20 3.98
CA PHE A 76 -8.79 19.96 2.78
C PHE A 76 -10.29 20.12 3.00
N SER A 77 -10.81 20.01 4.23
CA SER A 77 -12.22 20.25 4.54
C SER A 77 -12.67 21.70 4.27
N LYS A 78 -11.71 22.63 4.21
CA LYS A 78 -11.92 24.05 3.89
C LYS A 78 -11.82 24.36 2.39
N ARG A 79 -11.65 23.32 1.56
CA ARG A 79 -11.51 23.39 0.10
C ARG A 79 -12.59 22.56 -0.58
N ASN A 80 -12.93 22.92 -1.80
CA ASN A 80 -13.95 22.20 -2.57
C ASN A 80 -13.31 20.99 -3.31
N LEU A 81 -12.87 19.99 -2.55
CA LEU A 81 -12.35 18.75 -3.14
C LEU A 81 -13.48 17.90 -3.71
N LYS A 82 -13.25 17.32 -4.89
CA LYS A 82 -14.11 16.30 -5.46
C LYS A 82 -13.75 14.89 -4.97
N LYS A 83 -12.47 14.66 -4.62
CA LYS A 83 -12.01 13.32 -4.22
C LYS A 83 -10.77 13.35 -3.35
N PHE A 84 -10.80 12.59 -2.27
CA PHE A 84 -9.66 12.30 -1.42
C PHE A 84 -9.48 10.77 -1.30
N ILE A 85 -8.31 10.25 -1.62
CA ILE A 85 -7.99 8.82 -1.49
C ILE A 85 -6.92 8.64 -0.43
N CYS A 86 -7.18 7.74 0.51
CA CYS A 86 -6.18 7.29 1.49
C CYS A 86 -6.09 5.77 1.57
N PHE A 87 -5.03 5.28 2.22
CA PHE A 87 -4.72 3.85 2.27
C PHE A 87 -4.69 3.34 3.70
N THR A 88 -5.43 2.26 3.93
CA THR A 88 -5.37 1.47 5.13
C THR A 88 -4.91 0.04 4.80
N THR A 89 -5.40 -0.98 5.45
CA THR A 89 -4.88 -2.34 5.31
C THR A 89 -5.99 -3.38 5.37
N ILE A 90 -5.84 -4.44 4.58
CA ILE A 90 -6.66 -5.65 4.70
C ILE A 90 -6.50 -6.36 6.05
N LEU A 91 -5.46 -6.07 6.83
CA LEU A 91 -5.24 -6.68 8.14
C LEU A 91 -6.26 -6.23 9.20
N LEU A 92 -7.10 -5.23 8.89
CA LEU A 92 -8.22 -4.83 9.71
C LEU A 92 -9.29 -5.92 9.86
N TYR A 93 -9.46 -6.79 8.86
CA TYR A 93 -10.42 -7.89 8.96
C TYR A 93 -10.05 -8.86 10.07
N ASP A 94 -11.06 -9.42 10.73
CA ASP A 94 -10.85 -10.39 11.81
C ASP A 94 -10.28 -11.70 11.25
N GLN A 95 -8.97 -11.85 11.42
CA GLN A 95 -8.21 -12.96 10.88
C GLN A 95 -8.65 -14.34 11.39
N LYS A 96 -9.44 -14.40 12.47
CA LYS A 96 -10.00 -15.63 13.02
C LYS A 96 -11.33 -16.04 12.36
N LYS A 97 -11.97 -15.11 11.65
CA LYS A 97 -13.31 -15.28 11.05
C LYS A 97 -13.34 -15.09 9.54
N LEU A 98 -12.17 -15.09 8.87
CA LEU A 98 -12.10 -14.83 7.44
C LEU A 98 -12.87 -15.85 6.61
N VAL A 99 -13.69 -15.36 5.70
CA VAL A 99 -14.27 -16.10 4.59
C VAL A 99 -13.59 -15.63 3.31
N ILE A 100 -12.92 -16.52 2.60
CA ILE A 100 -12.12 -16.20 1.41
C ILE A 100 -12.94 -16.44 0.13
N PRO A 101 -12.97 -15.50 -0.83
CA PRO A 101 -12.28 -14.20 -0.83
C PRO A 101 -12.90 -13.19 0.14
N VAL A 102 -12.05 -12.30 0.69
CA VAL A 102 -12.45 -11.33 1.73
C VAL A 102 -13.03 -10.09 1.10
N ASP A 103 -14.31 -9.84 1.28
CA ASP A 103 -15.01 -8.63 0.84
C ASP A 103 -15.07 -7.54 1.92
N GLU A 104 -15.54 -6.34 1.56
CA GLU A 104 -15.61 -5.19 2.47
C GLU A 104 -16.67 -5.30 3.58
N LYS A 105 -17.55 -6.29 3.52
CA LYS A 105 -18.64 -6.50 4.49
C LYS A 105 -18.20 -7.37 5.67
N GLN A 106 -17.05 -8.03 5.56
CA GLN A 106 -16.57 -8.90 6.62
C GLN A 106 -16.21 -8.13 7.88
N GLU A 107 -16.35 -8.82 9.00
CA GLU A 107 -16.07 -8.27 10.33
C GLU A 107 -14.61 -7.84 10.44
N ILE A 108 -14.40 -6.70 11.09
CA ILE A 108 -13.06 -6.19 11.41
C ILE A 108 -12.72 -6.43 12.87
N ASN A 109 -11.44 -6.60 13.18
CA ASN A 109 -10.92 -6.66 14.54
C ASN A 109 -9.90 -5.54 14.77
N PRO A 110 -10.34 -4.31 15.09
CA PRO A 110 -9.44 -3.16 15.23
C PRO A 110 -8.49 -3.27 16.42
N TYR A 111 -8.78 -4.15 17.38
CA TYR A 111 -8.00 -4.29 18.62
C TYR A 111 -6.99 -5.45 18.59
N ALA A 112 -6.77 -6.05 17.43
CA ALA A 112 -5.85 -7.18 17.29
C ALA A 112 -4.40 -6.84 17.65
N ASN A 113 -3.94 -5.65 17.31
CA ASN A 113 -2.65 -5.08 17.71
C ASN A 113 -2.59 -3.56 17.49
N LYS A 114 -1.52 -2.91 17.97
CA LYS A 114 -1.36 -1.45 17.90
C LYS A 114 -1.31 -0.90 16.47
N TYR A 115 -0.66 -1.62 15.53
CA TYR A 115 -0.63 -1.21 14.13
C TYR A 115 -2.03 -1.21 13.50
N ILE A 116 -2.78 -2.30 13.66
CA ILE A 116 -4.15 -2.42 13.16
C ILE A 116 -5.02 -1.34 13.79
N PHE A 117 -4.87 -1.09 15.10
CA PHE A 117 -5.59 -0.04 15.78
C PHE A 117 -5.29 1.35 15.21
N SER A 118 -4.02 1.67 14.90
CA SER A 118 -3.68 2.95 14.27
C SER A 118 -4.31 3.13 12.88
N LYS A 119 -4.41 2.04 12.10
CA LYS A 119 -5.09 2.04 10.80
C LYS A 119 -6.60 2.17 10.93
N TYR A 120 -7.19 1.56 11.96
CA TYR A 120 -8.60 1.76 12.28
C TYR A 120 -8.90 3.22 12.65
N LEU A 121 -8.09 3.83 13.50
CA LEU A 121 -8.22 5.26 13.84
C LEU A 121 -8.13 6.14 12.58
N SER A 122 -7.28 5.79 11.63
CA SER A 122 -7.21 6.48 10.33
C SER A 122 -8.55 6.42 9.59
N GLU A 123 -9.21 5.25 9.55
CA GLU A 123 -10.54 5.13 8.94
C GLU A 123 -11.59 5.97 9.68
N GLN A 124 -11.53 6.03 11.03
CA GLN A 124 -12.47 6.84 11.82
C GLN A 124 -12.29 8.35 11.57
N ILE A 125 -11.05 8.81 11.42
CA ILE A 125 -10.77 10.20 11.05
C ILE A 125 -11.36 10.52 9.67
N VAL A 126 -11.17 9.67 8.68
CA VAL A 126 -11.78 9.87 7.35
C VAL A 126 -13.31 9.92 7.43
N ASN A 127 -13.90 9.01 8.19
CA ASN A 127 -15.36 8.96 8.39
C ASN A 127 -15.88 10.25 9.07
N PHE A 128 -15.12 10.83 9.99
CA PHE A 128 -15.48 12.11 10.62
C PHE A 128 -15.58 13.25 9.59
N TYR A 129 -14.68 13.27 8.60
CA TYR A 129 -14.67 14.32 7.56
C TYR A 129 -15.51 13.98 6.31
N GLN A 130 -16.18 12.82 6.23
CA GLN A 130 -16.83 12.34 5.01
C GLN A 130 -17.88 13.28 4.40
N ASN A 131 -18.54 14.11 5.24
CA ASN A 131 -19.54 15.07 4.78
C ASN A 131 -18.94 16.33 4.13
N THR A 132 -17.64 16.59 4.36
CA THR A 132 -16.95 17.77 3.84
C THR A 132 -15.85 17.43 2.84
N VAL A 133 -15.30 16.20 2.94
CA VAL A 133 -14.25 15.69 2.05
C VAL A 133 -14.69 14.35 1.47
N PRO A 134 -15.21 14.31 0.21
CA PRO A 134 -15.59 13.06 -0.43
C PRO A 134 -14.40 12.11 -0.50
N SER A 135 -14.44 11.02 0.27
CA SER A 135 -13.26 10.20 0.53
C SER A 135 -13.44 8.74 0.11
N ILE A 136 -12.35 8.14 -0.36
CA ILE A 136 -12.20 6.71 -0.58
C ILE A 136 -11.10 6.18 0.34
N ILE A 137 -11.44 5.16 1.12
CA ILE A 137 -10.50 4.40 1.94
C ILE A 137 -10.16 3.12 1.20
N ILE A 138 -8.92 2.97 0.77
CA ILE A 138 -8.45 1.75 0.12
C ILE A 138 -7.83 0.84 1.19
N ARG A 139 -8.48 -0.30 1.46
CA ARG A 139 -7.87 -1.40 2.22
C ARG A 139 -6.96 -2.19 1.29
N LEU A 140 -5.68 -1.88 1.34
CA LEU A 140 -4.67 -2.40 0.43
C LEU A 140 -4.13 -3.75 0.90
N SER A 141 -4.05 -4.71 -0.02
CA SER A 141 -3.37 -6.00 0.15
C SER A 141 -1.83 -5.82 0.18
N ASN A 142 -1.09 -6.94 0.12
CA ASN A 142 0.37 -6.89 0.14
C ASN A 142 0.90 -6.34 -1.19
N ILE A 143 1.24 -5.08 -1.21
CA ILE A 143 1.80 -4.43 -2.40
C ILE A 143 3.29 -4.76 -2.53
N TYR A 144 3.73 -5.03 -3.75
CA TYR A 144 5.14 -5.25 -4.06
C TYR A 144 5.54 -4.60 -5.38
N GLY A 145 6.83 -4.40 -5.55
CA GLY A 145 7.43 -3.78 -6.72
C GLY A 145 8.79 -3.19 -6.36
N TYR A 146 9.41 -2.50 -7.32
CA TYR A 146 10.68 -1.82 -7.09
C TYR A 146 10.55 -0.68 -6.07
N THR A 147 11.53 -0.60 -5.18
CA THR A 147 11.68 0.52 -4.23
C THR A 147 13.16 0.80 -3.98
N GLU A 148 13.52 2.08 -3.94
CA GLU A 148 14.89 2.51 -3.58
C GLU A 148 15.13 2.43 -2.08
N LEU A 149 14.06 2.48 -1.29
CA LEU A 149 14.16 2.42 0.17
C LEU A 149 13.98 0.99 0.66
N ARG A 150 14.81 0.57 1.60
CA ARG A 150 14.61 -0.70 2.31
C ARG A 150 13.32 -0.64 3.10
N ARG A 151 12.40 -1.55 2.80
CA ARG A 151 11.10 -1.67 3.46
C ARG A 151 11.02 -3.02 4.18
N PRO A 152 10.31 -3.07 5.32
CA PRO A 152 10.15 -4.32 6.08
C PRO A 152 9.15 -5.31 5.45
N ASP A 153 8.63 -5.00 4.26
CA ASP A 153 7.69 -5.86 3.56
C ASP A 153 8.41 -7.06 2.93
N LEU A 154 7.77 -8.23 2.91
CA LEU A 154 8.40 -9.51 2.60
C LEU A 154 9.09 -9.56 1.23
N ILE A 155 8.35 -9.30 0.14
CA ILE A 155 8.92 -9.38 -1.22
C ILE A 155 10.02 -8.35 -1.46
N PRO A 156 9.84 -7.06 -1.12
CA PRO A 156 10.93 -6.08 -1.17
C PRO A 156 12.17 -6.52 -0.39
N THR A 157 12.00 -7.09 0.81
CA THR A 157 13.13 -7.58 1.62
C THR A 157 13.86 -8.73 0.92
N ILE A 158 13.15 -9.76 0.46
CA ILE A 158 13.75 -10.90 -0.25
C ILE A 158 14.48 -10.43 -1.51
N MET A 159 13.85 -9.53 -2.28
CA MET A 159 14.43 -8.98 -3.50
C MET A 159 15.73 -8.19 -3.24
N GLN A 160 15.80 -7.43 -2.18
CA GLN A 160 17.04 -6.74 -1.78
C GLN A 160 18.09 -7.74 -1.29
N ASP A 161 17.69 -8.67 -0.43
CA ASP A 161 18.60 -9.66 0.17
C ASP A 161 19.27 -10.55 -0.90
N VAL A 162 18.62 -10.86 -2.03
CA VAL A 162 19.26 -11.61 -3.12
C VAL A 162 20.39 -10.84 -3.82
N PHE A 163 20.41 -9.52 -3.74
CA PHE A 163 21.53 -8.72 -4.25
C PHE A 163 22.60 -8.45 -3.19
N GLU A 164 22.22 -8.30 -1.93
CA GLU A 164 23.08 -7.81 -0.86
C GLU A 164 23.70 -8.91 0.00
N LYS A 165 23.09 -10.12 0.06
CA LYS A 165 23.51 -11.20 0.97
C LYS A 165 23.90 -12.47 0.22
N GLU A 166 24.81 -13.23 0.81
CA GLU A 166 25.15 -14.57 0.31
C GLU A 166 24.04 -15.59 0.55
N LYS A 167 23.35 -15.49 1.69
CA LYS A 167 22.24 -16.36 2.09
C LYS A 167 20.98 -15.55 2.31
N VAL A 168 19.88 -15.99 1.70
CA VAL A 168 18.57 -15.37 1.87
C VAL A 168 17.71 -16.30 2.73
N GLU A 169 17.15 -15.77 3.79
CA GLU A 169 16.36 -16.55 4.74
C GLU A 169 14.99 -15.89 4.93
N ILE A 170 13.95 -16.72 4.99
CA ILE A 170 12.60 -16.32 5.32
C ILE A 170 12.07 -17.10 6.52
N TRP A 171 11.14 -16.54 7.26
CA TRP A 171 10.57 -17.21 8.43
C TRP A 171 9.81 -18.48 8.05
N SER A 172 8.97 -18.42 7.02
CA SER A 172 8.20 -19.56 6.54
C SER A 172 7.82 -19.38 5.07
N ASN A 173 7.75 -20.48 4.33
CA ASN A 173 7.25 -20.53 2.96
C ASN A 173 5.81 -21.07 2.83
N LYS A 174 5.15 -21.37 3.97
CA LYS A 174 3.81 -21.98 4.01
C LYS A 174 2.65 -21.01 3.69
N PRO A 175 2.67 -19.74 4.14
CA PRO A 175 1.55 -18.85 3.90
C PRO A 175 1.24 -18.65 2.42
N LYS A 176 -0.06 -18.49 2.13
CA LYS A 176 -0.58 -18.09 0.81
C LYS A 176 -1.31 -16.76 0.98
N ARG A 177 -0.90 -15.74 0.27
CA ARG A 177 -1.46 -14.40 0.42
C ARG A 177 -1.67 -13.74 -0.93
N ASP A 178 -2.56 -12.77 -0.95
CA ASP A 178 -2.74 -11.88 -2.09
C ASP A 178 -1.60 -10.86 -2.13
N PHE A 179 -0.92 -10.79 -3.27
CA PHE A 179 0.14 -9.82 -3.57
C PHE A 179 -0.22 -9.04 -4.82
N ILE A 180 -0.33 -7.73 -4.71
CA ILE A 180 -0.61 -6.85 -5.84
C ILE A 180 0.65 -6.13 -6.31
N PHE A 181 0.88 -6.15 -7.63
CA PHE A 181 1.99 -5.42 -8.22
C PHE A 181 1.73 -3.90 -8.20
N THR A 182 2.75 -3.11 -7.92
CA THR A 182 2.62 -1.65 -7.71
C THR A 182 2.00 -0.91 -8.91
N GLU A 183 2.26 -1.37 -10.14
CA GLU A 183 1.67 -0.75 -11.34
C GLU A 183 0.18 -1.04 -11.47
N ASP A 184 -0.27 -2.25 -11.09
CA ASP A 184 -1.69 -2.58 -11.05
C ASP A 184 -2.40 -1.77 -9.96
N ALA A 185 -1.78 -1.62 -8.80
CA ALA A 185 -2.33 -0.77 -7.74
C ALA A 185 -2.45 0.69 -8.19
N ALA A 186 -1.45 1.22 -8.88
CA ALA A 186 -1.49 2.58 -9.42
C ALA A 186 -2.58 2.75 -10.49
N ASP A 187 -2.74 1.79 -11.40
CA ASP A 187 -3.79 1.80 -12.43
C ASP A 187 -5.19 1.78 -11.79
N ALA A 188 -5.39 0.93 -10.77
CA ALA A 188 -6.64 0.88 -10.00
C ALA A 188 -6.97 2.23 -9.34
N VAL A 189 -5.98 2.84 -8.68
CA VAL A 189 -6.14 4.15 -8.01
C VAL A 189 -6.50 5.24 -9.02
N LEU A 190 -5.85 5.26 -10.19
CA LEU A 190 -6.16 6.23 -11.24
C LEU A 190 -7.57 6.04 -11.82
N LYS A 191 -8.04 4.80 -11.94
CA LYS A 191 -9.40 4.53 -12.41
C LYS A 191 -10.45 4.93 -11.39
N ILE A 192 -10.29 4.55 -10.12
CA ILE A 192 -11.27 4.88 -9.09
C ILE A 192 -11.29 6.40 -8.76
N LEU A 193 -10.18 7.10 -8.96
CA LEU A 193 -10.11 8.56 -8.82
C LEU A 193 -11.09 9.29 -9.76
N ASN A 194 -11.48 8.66 -10.87
CA ASN A 194 -12.37 9.22 -11.88
C ASN A 194 -13.84 8.76 -11.76
N THR A 195 -14.21 8.12 -10.67
CA THR A 195 -15.58 7.70 -10.37
C THR A 195 -16.22 8.60 -9.33
N ASP A 196 -17.54 8.52 -9.17
CA ASP A 196 -18.27 9.21 -8.09
C ASP A 196 -18.29 8.40 -6.79
N PHE A 197 -17.69 7.21 -6.76
CA PHE A 197 -17.66 6.36 -5.59
C PHE A 197 -16.99 7.03 -4.39
N THR A 198 -17.57 6.85 -3.21
CA THR A 198 -16.98 7.18 -1.91
C THR A 198 -17.17 6.01 -0.95
N GLY A 199 -16.33 5.93 0.09
CA GLY A 199 -16.38 4.87 1.09
C GLY A 199 -15.21 3.90 1.02
N ILE A 200 -15.39 2.70 1.57
CA ILE A 200 -14.33 1.69 1.70
C ILE A 200 -14.32 0.76 0.48
N ILE A 201 -13.12 0.47 -0.01
CA ILE A 201 -12.90 -0.48 -1.10
C ILE A 201 -11.63 -1.29 -0.87
N ASN A 202 -11.69 -2.58 -1.15
CA ASN A 202 -10.53 -3.47 -1.15
C ASN A 202 -9.72 -3.32 -2.44
N LEU A 203 -8.40 -3.41 -2.32
CA LEU A 203 -7.49 -3.45 -3.45
C LEU A 203 -6.44 -4.54 -3.26
N GLY A 204 -6.49 -5.53 -4.12
CA GLY A 204 -5.57 -6.67 -4.19
C GLY A 204 -5.47 -7.19 -5.62
N SER A 205 -4.78 -8.29 -5.82
CA SER A 205 -4.74 -8.98 -7.12
C SER A 205 -5.94 -9.91 -7.34
N GLY A 206 -6.69 -10.23 -6.28
CA GLY A 206 -7.75 -11.24 -6.30
C GLY A 206 -7.23 -12.67 -6.41
N LYS A 207 -5.91 -12.90 -6.29
CA LYS A 207 -5.27 -14.21 -6.41
C LYS A 207 -4.27 -14.45 -5.29
N MET A 208 -4.34 -15.63 -4.68
CA MET A 208 -3.35 -16.04 -3.69
C MET A 208 -2.10 -16.61 -4.36
N SER A 209 -0.94 -16.23 -3.85
CA SER A 209 0.34 -16.85 -4.18
C SER A 209 0.99 -17.38 -2.90
N SER A 210 1.50 -18.62 -2.95
CA SER A 210 2.25 -19.18 -1.81
C SER A 210 3.63 -18.54 -1.72
N LEU A 211 4.12 -18.37 -0.50
CA LEU A 211 5.51 -17.91 -0.31
C LEU A 211 6.53 -18.91 -0.86
N LYS A 212 6.16 -20.19 -0.96
CA LYS A 212 6.97 -21.20 -1.63
C LYS A 212 7.15 -20.86 -3.11
N LEU A 213 6.05 -20.62 -3.84
CA LEU A 213 6.08 -20.23 -5.26
C LEU A 213 6.89 -18.95 -5.48
N ILE A 214 6.68 -17.94 -4.63
CA ILE A 214 7.43 -16.68 -4.70
C ILE A 214 8.93 -16.92 -4.53
N SER A 215 9.31 -17.76 -3.56
CA SER A 215 10.71 -18.12 -3.33
C SER A 215 11.30 -18.83 -4.54
N GLU A 216 10.60 -19.81 -5.10
CA GLU A 216 11.05 -20.58 -6.28
C GLU A 216 11.26 -19.67 -7.50
N ILE A 217 10.36 -18.71 -7.74
CA ILE A 217 10.52 -17.74 -8.83
C ILE A 217 11.76 -16.86 -8.60
N ILE A 218 11.95 -16.34 -7.39
CA ILE A 218 13.10 -15.49 -7.08
C ILE A 218 14.41 -16.29 -7.11
N GLU A 219 14.42 -17.55 -6.66
CA GLU A 219 15.58 -18.46 -6.80
C GLU A 219 15.96 -18.64 -8.27
N ASN A 220 15.00 -18.90 -9.13
CA ASN A 220 15.24 -19.08 -10.57
C ASN A 220 15.78 -17.81 -11.24
N LEU A 221 15.29 -16.61 -10.84
CA LEU A 221 15.75 -15.34 -11.37
C LEU A 221 17.15 -14.95 -10.88
N SER A 222 17.45 -15.23 -9.62
CA SER A 222 18.68 -14.77 -8.97
C SER A 222 19.81 -15.80 -8.96
N GLY A 223 19.49 -17.08 -9.11
CA GLY A 223 20.42 -18.18 -8.89
C GLY A 223 20.75 -18.46 -7.41
N LYS A 224 20.14 -17.72 -6.47
CA LYS A 224 20.37 -17.85 -5.03
C LYS A 224 19.27 -18.62 -4.35
N LYS A 225 19.64 -19.50 -3.39
CA LYS A 225 18.68 -20.27 -2.59
C LYS A 225 18.06 -19.42 -1.49
N ILE A 226 16.74 -19.61 -1.29
CA ILE A 226 15.96 -18.98 -0.23
C ILE A 226 15.57 -20.03 0.79
N ILE A 227 16.07 -19.91 2.00
CA ILE A 227 15.93 -20.91 3.05
C ILE A 227 14.75 -20.55 3.95
N SER A 228 13.78 -21.45 4.03
CA SER A 228 12.70 -21.34 5.02
C SER A 228 13.15 -21.86 6.38
N LYS A 229 13.05 -21.01 7.41
CA LYS A 229 13.33 -21.40 8.80
C LYS A 229 12.21 -22.18 9.47
N ASN A 230 11.06 -22.33 8.80
CA ASN A 230 9.85 -22.95 9.34
C ASN A 230 9.39 -22.39 10.70
N GLN A 231 9.62 -21.10 10.92
CA GLN A 231 9.19 -20.39 12.13
C GLN A 231 7.73 -19.96 12.02
N PRO A 232 7.04 -19.76 13.15
CA PRO A 232 5.71 -19.16 13.16
C PRO A 232 5.71 -17.78 12.50
N VAL A 233 4.67 -17.49 11.74
CA VAL A 233 4.48 -16.19 11.07
C VAL A 233 3.33 -15.43 11.71
N SER A 234 3.41 -14.11 11.68
CA SER A 234 2.31 -13.23 12.03
C SER A 234 1.33 -13.08 10.87
N GLY A 235 0.06 -12.89 11.20
CA GLY A 235 -1.00 -12.70 10.21
C GLY A 235 -1.60 -14.03 9.69
N PRO A 236 -2.60 -13.96 8.80
CA PRO A 236 -3.34 -15.11 8.33
C PRO A 236 -2.44 -16.04 7.50
N MET A 237 -2.68 -17.35 7.59
CA MET A 237 -2.00 -18.33 6.75
C MET A 237 -2.49 -18.28 5.30
N GLU A 238 -3.75 -18.02 5.10
CA GLU A 238 -4.35 -17.79 3.79
C GLU A 238 -5.13 -16.47 3.80
N PHE A 239 -4.97 -15.68 2.75
CA PHE A 239 -5.72 -14.45 2.55
C PHE A 239 -5.87 -14.18 1.04
N ASN A 240 -7.11 -14.03 0.59
CA ASN A 240 -7.44 -13.59 -0.77
C ASN A 240 -8.39 -12.40 -0.72
N THR A 241 -8.06 -11.35 -1.44
CA THR A 241 -8.89 -10.14 -1.51
C THR A 241 -10.00 -10.33 -2.53
N ASP A 242 -11.25 -10.06 -2.18
CA ASP A 242 -12.30 -9.87 -3.16
C ASP A 242 -12.13 -8.51 -3.84
N ILE A 243 -11.95 -8.53 -5.16
CA ILE A 243 -11.78 -7.33 -5.99
C ILE A 243 -13.03 -7.01 -6.83
N LYS A 244 -14.12 -7.74 -6.62
CA LYS A 244 -15.34 -7.59 -7.42
C LYS A 244 -15.88 -6.16 -7.40
N LYS A 245 -15.91 -5.55 -6.21
CA LYS A 245 -16.41 -4.18 -6.04
C LYS A 245 -15.63 -3.15 -6.86
N ILE A 246 -14.29 -3.18 -6.83
CA ILE A 246 -13.48 -2.26 -7.63
C ILE A 246 -13.60 -2.54 -9.12
N SER A 247 -13.66 -3.82 -9.52
CA SER A 247 -13.92 -4.21 -10.91
C SER A 247 -15.26 -3.69 -11.41
N GLU A 248 -16.34 -3.85 -10.66
CA GLU A 248 -17.69 -3.39 -11.03
C GLU A 248 -17.76 -1.87 -11.17
N ILE A 249 -17.11 -1.13 -10.27
CA ILE A 249 -17.15 0.34 -10.27
C ILE A 249 -16.28 0.93 -11.39
N THR A 250 -15.15 0.30 -11.73
CA THR A 250 -14.12 0.92 -12.57
C THR A 250 -13.82 0.19 -13.86
N GLY A 251 -14.31 -1.04 -14.03
CA GLY A 251 -13.85 -1.95 -15.07
C GLY A 251 -12.37 -2.33 -14.95
N TRP A 252 -11.78 -2.18 -13.75
CA TRP A 252 -10.37 -2.50 -13.54
C TRP A 252 -10.17 -3.99 -13.27
N GLU A 253 -9.09 -4.52 -13.84
CA GLU A 253 -8.58 -5.85 -13.56
C GLU A 253 -7.04 -5.80 -13.48
N PRO A 254 -6.41 -6.62 -12.62
CA PRO A 254 -4.95 -6.69 -12.54
C PRO A 254 -4.37 -7.29 -13.82
N LYS A 255 -3.29 -6.71 -14.32
CA LYS A 255 -2.60 -7.13 -15.57
C LYS A 255 -1.40 -8.04 -15.31
N PHE A 256 -0.84 -7.98 -14.10
CA PHE A 256 0.35 -8.71 -13.71
C PHE A 256 -0.03 -9.89 -12.82
N ASP A 257 0.35 -11.11 -13.23
CA ASP A 257 0.45 -12.22 -12.31
C ASP A 257 1.73 -12.10 -11.44
N ILE A 258 1.84 -12.96 -10.43
CA ILE A 258 2.97 -12.90 -9.50
C ILE A 258 4.31 -13.09 -10.20
N GLN A 259 4.40 -13.95 -11.21
CA GLN A 259 5.64 -14.22 -11.94
C GLN A 259 6.09 -12.98 -12.72
N LYS A 260 5.22 -12.41 -13.56
CA LYS A 260 5.55 -11.21 -14.36
C LYS A 260 5.93 -10.01 -13.48
N GLY A 261 5.23 -9.81 -12.37
CA GLY A 261 5.54 -8.73 -11.44
C GLY A 261 6.90 -8.92 -10.75
N LEU A 262 7.24 -10.16 -10.33
CA LEU A 262 8.53 -10.47 -9.74
C LEU A 262 9.67 -10.36 -10.75
N GLU A 263 9.50 -10.87 -11.97
CA GLU A 263 10.47 -10.73 -13.06
C GLU A 263 10.76 -9.25 -13.36
N LYS A 264 9.73 -8.43 -13.48
CA LYS A 264 9.88 -6.99 -13.73
C LYS A 264 10.60 -6.29 -12.58
N THR A 265 10.21 -6.60 -11.34
CA THR A 265 10.87 -6.05 -10.14
C THR A 265 12.35 -6.42 -10.11
N PHE A 266 12.66 -7.71 -10.32
CA PHE A 266 14.04 -8.22 -10.33
C PHE A 266 14.90 -7.54 -11.41
N ASN A 267 14.39 -7.41 -12.63
CA ASN A 267 15.12 -6.80 -13.72
C ASN A 267 15.44 -5.31 -13.47
N ILE A 268 14.51 -4.56 -12.88
CA ILE A 268 14.76 -3.18 -12.49
C ILE A 268 15.85 -3.12 -11.42
N MET A 269 15.75 -3.95 -10.37
CA MET A 269 16.73 -4.00 -9.30
C MET A 269 18.10 -4.43 -9.81
N LYS A 270 18.18 -5.44 -10.68
CA LYS A 270 19.42 -5.88 -11.31
C LYS A 270 20.12 -4.74 -12.03
N SER A 271 19.38 -3.92 -12.78
CA SER A 271 19.95 -2.76 -13.46
C SER A 271 20.47 -1.68 -12.49
N TYR A 272 19.93 -1.61 -11.29
CA TYR A 272 20.35 -0.69 -10.23
C TYR A 272 21.62 -1.18 -9.52
N TYR A 273 21.68 -2.45 -9.17
CA TYR A 273 22.83 -3.07 -8.48
C TYR A 273 24.02 -3.38 -9.42
N SER A 274 23.84 -3.29 -10.74
CA SER A 274 24.92 -3.47 -11.73
C SER A 274 25.65 -2.18 -12.08
N LYS A 275 25.27 -1.06 -11.49
CA LYS A 275 25.92 0.26 -11.61
C LYS A 275 26.90 0.50 -10.48
#